data_accbb3c34a9ffe3003a915c2ea664f66
#
_entry.id   accbb3c34a9ffe3003a915c2ea664f66
#
_cell.length_a   1.000
_cell.length_b   1.000
_cell.length_c   1.000
_cell.angle_alpha   90.00
_cell.angle_beta   90.00
_cell.angle_gamma   90.00
#
_symmetry.space_group_name_H-M   'P 1'
#
loop_
_entity.id
_entity.type
_entity.pdbx_description
1 polymer ?
#
loop_
_entity_poly.entity_id
_entity_poly.type
_entity_poly.pdbx_seq_one_letter_code
_entity_poly.pdbx_strand_id
1 'polypeptide(L)'
;EINGAGGVMGRKIELIAEDSVNPQTASTKAARLIERDKVAAIIGEISSASGLAIATVAQRNKILFFNTGCNSDELRGKACNRYMFHTEAANTMYVYAAGQALLRDGMVKGKKWYSLTADYAFGHDLLKAAKRFMAANGGEFAADELVPTDAADFSAYLLKIRNAKPDLVVSNLAGAQITNFMKQYMEFGLPYPVAGFGFDTAVAWGAGKGNVTGIWPLVWDSQVKSASAQKFTEAFTKKYGKPPENQAWGDYMSTKHVTQAMNELKSTDSTKIAEHLEKGAKFDVMKSREGYYRNWDHQLMQEMYTVQFKPANEVKDKWELFTLSPPVPAANQSLEVIAPTREDNNCTMPA
;
A
#
# COMPACT_ATOMS: atom_id res chain seq x y z
N GLU A 1 -23.56 5.04 -3.76
CA GLU A 1 -23.42 5.54 -5.12
C GLU A 1 -23.95 4.50 -6.12
N ILE A 2 -23.32 3.33 -6.25
CA ILE A 2 -23.70 2.29 -7.23
C ILE A 2 -25.16 1.86 -7.10
N ASN A 3 -25.64 1.55 -5.90
CA ASN A 3 -27.02 1.14 -5.66
C ASN A 3 -28.04 2.28 -5.97
N GLY A 4 -27.65 3.53 -5.76
CA GLY A 4 -28.46 4.69 -6.12
C GLY A 4 -28.53 4.95 -7.62
N ALA A 5 -27.55 4.45 -8.37
CA ALA A 5 -27.48 4.53 -9.84
C ALA A 5 -28.08 3.29 -10.55
N GLY A 6 -28.83 2.45 -9.85
CA GLY A 6 -29.47 1.25 -10.41
C GLY A 6 -28.73 -0.07 -10.15
N GLY A 7 -27.62 -0.04 -9.43
CA GLY A 7 -26.87 -1.24 -9.06
C GLY A 7 -25.99 -1.81 -10.18
N VAL A 8 -25.68 -3.09 -10.10
CA VAL A 8 -24.89 -3.84 -11.09
C VAL A 8 -25.84 -4.72 -11.89
N MET A 9 -25.94 -4.51 -13.20
CA MET A 9 -26.89 -5.19 -14.07
C MET A 9 -28.34 -5.15 -13.53
N GLY A 10 -28.76 -3.99 -12.96
CA GLY A 10 -30.08 -3.82 -12.37
C GLY A 10 -30.26 -4.44 -10.97
N ARG A 11 -29.23 -5.01 -10.38
CA ARG A 11 -29.25 -5.64 -9.05
C ARG A 11 -28.49 -4.77 -8.03
N LYS A 12 -29.03 -4.66 -6.82
CA LYS A 12 -28.33 -3.98 -5.71
C LYS A 12 -27.16 -4.80 -5.23
N ILE A 13 -26.08 -4.12 -4.85
CA ILE A 13 -24.94 -4.70 -4.12
C ILE A 13 -25.34 -4.81 -2.64
N GLU A 14 -25.07 -5.95 -2.06
CA GLU A 14 -25.07 -6.21 -0.63
C GLU A 14 -23.61 -6.35 -0.15
N LEU A 15 -23.28 -5.72 0.96
CA LEU A 15 -21.96 -5.79 1.58
C LEU A 15 -22.04 -6.64 2.85
N ILE A 16 -21.19 -7.66 2.91
CA ILE A 16 -20.96 -8.48 4.10
C ILE A 16 -19.58 -8.13 4.63
N ALA A 17 -19.50 -7.50 5.80
CA ALA A 17 -18.24 -7.10 6.43
C ALA A 17 -17.81 -8.14 7.49
N GLU A 18 -16.54 -8.53 7.44
CA GLU A 18 -15.94 -9.49 8.38
C GLU A 18 -14.56 -8.98 8.83
N ASP A 19 -14.20 -9.26 10.07
CA ASP A 19 -12.86 -9.02 10.60
C ASP A 19 -11.99 -10.27 10.42
N SER A 20 -10.84 -10.14 9.75
CA SER A 20 -9.92 -11.24 9.47
C SER A 20 -9.18 -11.75 10.71
N VAL A 21 -8.89 -10.89 11.68
CA VAL A 21 -8.21 -11.18 12.97
C VAL A 21 -6.79 -11.74 12.81
N ASN A 22 -6.64 -12.86 12.09
CA ASN A 22 -5.39 -13.57 11.81
C ASN A 22 -5.55 -14.45 10.55
N PRO A 23 -4.47 -15.03 9.99
CA PRO A 23 -4.52 -15.81 8.76
C PRO A 23 -5.49 -17.01 8.79
N GLN A 24 -5.56 -17.72 9.92
CA GLN A 24 -6.47 -18.87 10.06
C GLN A 24 -7.94 -18.42 10.04
N THR A 25 -8.26 -17.37 10.78
CA THR A 25 -9.62 -16.80 10.82
C THR A 25 -10.00 -16.21 9.47
N ALA A 26 -9.07 -15.50 8.81
CA ALA A 26 -9.25 -14.94 7.48
C ALA A 26 -9.61 -16.02 6.45
N SER A 27 -8.86 -17.13 6.42
CA SER A 27 -9.12 -18.27 5.54
C SER A 27 -10.50 -18.88 5.78
N THR A 28 -10.87 -19.12 7.05
CA THR A 28 -12.16 -19.71 7.42
C THR A 28 -13.33 -18.82 7.02
N LYS A 29 -13.22 -17.51 7.28
CA LYS A 29 -14.25 -16.53 6.92
C LYS A 29 -14.37 -16.34 5.41
N ALA A 30 -13.25 -16.31 4.68
CA ALA A 30 -13.26 -16.26 3.22
C ALA A 30 -13.97 -17.47 2.62
N ALA A 31 -13.69 -18.68 3.10
CA ALA A 31 -14.40 -19.89 2.67
C ALA A 31 -15.91 -19.80 2.93
N ARG A 32 -16.31 -19.33 4.11
CA ARG A 32 -17.73 -19.13 4.47
C ARG A 32 -18.42 -18.13 3.55
N LEU A 33 -17.80 -16.96 3.30
CA LEU A 33 -18.34 -15.94 2.39
C LEU A 33 -18.57 -16.50 0.98
N ILE A 34 -17.64 -17.32 0.51
CA ILE A 34 -17.73 -17.93 -0.82
C ILE A 34 -18.78 -19.07 -0.85
N GLU A 35 -18.67 -20.01 0.07
CA GLU A 35 -19.44 -21.27 0.01
C GLU A 35 -20.89 -21.12 0.52
N ARG A 36 -21.08 -20.35 1.59
CA ARG A 36 -22.39 -20.14 2.20
C ARG A 36 -23.08 -18.89 1.63
N ASP A 37 -22.38 -17.76 1.66
CA ASP A 37 -22.97 -16.46 1.37
C ASP A 37 -22.92 -16.12 -0.13
N LYS A 38 -22.19 -16.93 -0.95
CA LYS A 38 -22.10 -16.84 -2.41
C LYS A 38 -21.69 -15.45 -2.91
N VAL A 39 -20.71 -14.84 -2.24
CA VAL A 39 -20.20 -13.52 -2.65
C VAL A 39 -19.60 -13.57 -4.07
N ALA A 40 -19.77 -12.49 -4.82
CA ALA A 40 -19.24 -12.36 -6.19
C ALA A 40 -17.75 -11.96 -6.20
N ALA A 41 -17.27 -11.32 -5.14
CA ALA A 41 -15.86 -10.95 -4.96
C ALA A 41 -15.57 -10.72 -3.48
N ILE A 42 -14.30 -10.83 -3.10
CA ILE A 42 -13.76 -10.40 -1.80
C ILE A 42 -12.92 -9.15 -2.05
N ILE A 43 -13.04 -8.15 -1.16
CA ILE A 43 -12.27 -6.91 -1.22
C ILE A 43 -11.70 -6.65 0.17
N GLY A 44 -10.45 -6.26 0.25
CA GLY A 44 -9.85 -5.89 1.52
C GLY A 44 -8.49 -6.47 1.79
N GLU A 45 -8.22 -6.60 3.04
CA GLU A 45 -7.10 -7.13 3.81
C GLU A 45 -5.88 -6.21 3.85
N ILE A 46 -5.35 -6.02 5.06
CA ILE A 46 -4.13 -5.22 5.32
C ILE A 46 -2.95 -6.13 5.61
N SER A 47 -3.15 -7.22 6.37
CA SER A 47 -2.10 -8.15 6.72
C SER A 47 -1.73 -9.04 5.53
N SER A 48 -0.49 -8.94 5.04
CA SER A 48 -0.03 -9.80 3.92
C SER A 48 -0.10 -11.29 4.25
N ALA A 49 0.05 -11.69 5.51
CA ALA A 49 -0.11 -13.08 5.94
C ALA A 49 -1.57 -13.57 5.81
N SER A 50 -2.53 -12.74 6.21
CA SER A 50 -3.97 -13.02 6.02
C SER A 50 -4.34 -12.96 4.53
N GLY A 51 -3.76 -12.03 3.77
CA GLY A 51 -3.96 -11.93 2.32
C GLY A 51 -3.52 -13.19 1.57
N LEU A 52 -2.39 -13.79 1.94
CA LEU A 52 -1.94 -15.10 1.40
C LEU A 52 -2.96 -16.21 1.69
N ALA A 53 -3.52 -16.24 2.90
CA ALA A 53 -4.51 -17.23 3.28
C ALA A 53 -5.82 -17.06 2.51
N ILE A 54 -6.32 -15.83 2.36
CA ILE A 54 -7.51 -15.51 1.55
C ILE A 54 -7.26 -15.84 0.07
N ALA A 55 -6.10 -15.46 -0.48
CA ALA A 55 -5.73 -15.69 -1.88
C ALA A 55 -5.77 -17.19 -2.24
N THR A 56 -5.30 -18.05 -1.33
CA THR A 56 -5.36 -19.52 -1.49
C THR A 56 -6.80 -20.01 -1.60
N VAL A 57 -7.69 -19.51 -0.75
CA VAL A 57 -9.12 -19.88 -0.77
C VAL A 57 -9.80 -19.34 -2.04
N ALA A 58 -9.52 -18.09 -2.41
CA ALA A 58 -10.06 -17.45 -3.60
C ALA A 58 -9.68 -18.19 -4.88
N GLN A 59 -8.39 -18.55 -5.02
CA GLN A 59 -7.88 -19.34 -6.16
C GLN A 59 -8.59 -20.68 -6.29
N ARG A 60 -8.69 -21.44 -5.19
CA ARG A 60 -9.33 -22.77 -5.16
C ARG A 60 -10.81 -22.70 -5.60
N ASN A 61 -11.49 -21.64 -5.22
CA ASN A 61 -12.92 -21.45 -5.51
C ASN A 61 -13.18 -20.61 -6.76
N LYS A 62 -12.14 -20.13 -7.44
CA LYS A 62 -12.23 -19.24 -8.61
C LYS A 62 -13.08 -17.99 -8.34
N ILE A 63 -12.86 -17.35 -7.21
CA ILE A 63 -13.54 -16.11 -6.80
C ILE A 63 -12.52 -14.98 -6.76
N LEU A 64 -12.90 -13.81 -7.31
CA LEU A 64 -12.03 -12.65 -7.33
C LEU A 64 -11.74 -12.15 -5.92
N PHE A 65 -10.47 -11.87 -5.66
CA PHE A 65 -9.99 -11.18 -4.48
C PHE A 65 -9.24 -9.91 -4.88
N PHE A 66 -9.79 -8.75 -4.52
CA PHE A 66 -9.14 -7.47 -4.71
C PHE A 66 -8.42 -7.07 -3.43
N ASN A 67 -7.11 -7.10 -3.47
CA ASN A 67 -6.23 -6.73 -2.37
C ASN A 67 -6.10 -5.20 -2.29
N THR A 68 -6.44 -4.61 -1.16
CA THR A 68 -6.46 -3.15 -0.93
C THR A 68 -5.49 -2.65 0.13
N GLY A 69 -4.69 -3.56 0.75
CA GLY A 69 -3.75 -3.18 1.81
C GLY A 69 -2.57 -4.12 2.02
N CYS A 70 -2.50 -5.29 1.34
CA CYS A 70 -1.35 -6.20 1.46
C CYS A 70 -0.26 -5.79 0.47
N ASN A 71 0.88 -5.32 0.98
CA ASN A 71 1.96 -4.77 0.16
C ASN A 71 3.03 -5.79 -0.24
N SER A 72 3.12 -6.97 0.42
CA SER A 72 4.18 -7.95 0.18
C SER A 72 4.32 -8.30 -1.31
N ASP A 73 5.54 -8.23 -1.81
CA ASP A 73 5.90 -8.63 -3.18
C ASP A 73 5.71 -10.13 -3.41
N GLU A 74 5.68 -10.95 -2.35
CA GLU A 74 5.41 -12.38 -2.43
C GLU A 74 4.04 -12.68 -3.08
N LEU A 75 3.02 -11.86 -2.77
CA LEU A 75 1.67 -11.99 -3.33
C LEU A 75 1.63 -11.75 -4.85
N ARG A 76 2.59 -10.98 -5.38
CA ARG A 76 2.75 -10.66 -6.80
C ARG A 76 3.83 -11.52 -7.47
N GLY A 77 4.57 -12.29 -6.67
CA GLY A 77 5.67 -13.16 -7.08
C GLY A 77 5.28 -14.64 -6.97
N LYS A 78 5.98 -15.37 -6.12
CA LYS A 78 5.81 -16.82 -5.99
C LYS A 78 4.41 -17.28 -5.54
N ALA A 79 3.65 -16.42 -4.87
CA ALA A 79 2.29 -16.70 -4.43
C ALA A 79 1.23 -16.00 -5.30
N CYS A 80 1.61 -15.49 -6.48
CA CYS A 80 0.63 -14.91 -7.40
C CYS A 80 -0.42 -15.92 -7.82
N ASN A 81 -1.63 -15.46 -8.04
CA ASN A 81 -2.71 -16.29 -8.53
C ASN A 81 -3.66 -15.53 -9.45
N ARG A 82 -4.40 -16.26 -10.29
CA ARG A 82 -5.22 -15.69 -11.35
C ARG A 82 -6.43 -14.90 -10.84
N TYR A 83 -6.91 -15.18 -9.65
CA TYR A 83 -8.11 -14.55 -9.11
C TYR A 83 -7.82 -13.43 -8.10
N MET A 84 -6.54 -13.09 -7.90
CA MET A 84 -6.14 -11.99 -7.04
C MET A 84 -5.67 -10.78 -7.86
N PHE A 85 -6.27 -9.63 -7.62
CA PHE A 85 -5.92 -8.34 -8.22
C PHE A 85 -5.47 -7.37 -7.12
N HIS A 86 -4.39 -6.64 -7.37
CA HIS A 86 -3.77 -5.79 -6.38
C HIS A 86 -4.04 -4.31 -6.68
N THR A 87 -5.05 -3.73 -6.03
CA THR A 87 -5.29 -2.28 -6.02
C THR A 87 -4.23 -1.57 -5.18
N GLU A 88 -3.81 -2.23 -4.10
CA GLU A 88 -2.69 -1.79 -3.28
C GLU A 88 -1.36 -1.92 -4.03
N ALA A 89 -0.43 -0.98 -3.74
CA ALA A 89 0.90 -0.98 -4.33
C ALA A 89 1.79 -2.07 -3.73
N ALA A 90 2.72 -2.58 -4.54
CA ALA A 90 3.76 -3.50 -4.11
C ALA A 90 4.80 -2.79 -3.23
N ASN A 91 5.46 -3.52 -2.31
CA ASN A 91 6.55 -2.97 -1.49
C ASN A 91 7.65 -2.32 -2.35
N THR A 92 8.00 -2.92 -3.49
CA THR A 92 8.94 -2.33 -4.44
C THR A 92 8.48 -0.95 -4.93
N MET A 93 7.16 -0.76 -5.18
CA MET A 93 6.63 0.54 -5.60
C MET A 93 6.75 1.59 -4.50
N TYR A 94 6.51 1.23 -3.26
CA TYR A 94 6.70 2.11 -2.09
C TYR A 94 8.15 2.55 -1.95
N VAL A 95 9.08 1.61 -1.99
CA VAL A 95 10.52 1.89 -1.90
C VAL A 95 10.98 2.79 -3.04
N TYR A 96 10.56 2.50 -4.28
CA TYR A 96 11.01 3.27 -5.44
C TYR A 96 10.41 4.66 -5.46
N ALA A 97 9.16 4.84 -5.03
CA ALA A 97 8.55 6.17 -4.92
C ALA A 97 9.30 7.06 -3.91
N ALA A 98 9.53 6.56 -2.69
CA ALA A 98 10.33 7.28 -1.69
C ALA A 98 11.80 7.44 -2.12
N GLY A 99 12.36 6.40 -2.73
CA GLY A 99 13.74 6.41 -3.25
C GLY A 99 13.97 7.50 -4.29
N GLN A 100 13.02 7.77 -5.19
CA GLN A 100 13.13 8.88 -6.15
C GLN A 100 13.18 10.25 -5.45
N ALA A 101 12.40 10.44 -4.38
CA ALA A 101 12.48 11.66 -3.58
C ALA A 101 13.85 11.77 -2.89
N LEU A 102 14.31 10.69 -2.27
CA LEU A 102 15.62 10.65 -1.59
C LEU A 102 16.81 10.83 -2.55
N LEU A 103 16.69 10.33 -3.80
CA LEU A 103 17.70 10.59 -4.84
C LEU A 103 17.80 12.08 -5.17
N ARG A 104 16.66 12.72 -5.42
CA ARG A 104 16.57 14.16 -5.69
C ARG A 104 17.16 14.97 -4.55
N ASP A 105 16.94 14.56 -3.31
CA ASP A 105 17.38 15.25 -2.10
C ASP A 105 18.84 14.89 -1.71
N GLY A 106 19.57 14.13 -2.56
CA GLY A 106 20.99 13.79 -2.36
C GLY A 106 21.24 12.79 -1.22
N MET A 107 20.22 12.03 -0.83
CA MET A 107 20.26 11.12 0.32
C MET A 107 20.54 9.65 -0.05
N VAL A 108 21.01 9.37 -1.29
CA VAL A 108 21.27 8.01 -1.78
C VAL A 108 22.72 7.80 -2.19
N LYS A 109 23.19 8.49 -3.24
CA LYS A 109 24.52 8.27 -3.80
C LYS A 109 25.63 8.58 -2.79
N GLY A 110 26.47 7.60 -2.49
CA GLY A 110 27.55 7.72 -1.51
C GLY A 110 27.08 7.83 -0.06
N LYS A 111 25.80 7.54 0.20
CA LYS A 111 25.18 7.64 1.53
C LYS A 111 25.03 6.27 2.18
N LYS A 112 25.03 6.28 3.53
CA LYS A 112 24.87 5.12 4.38
C LYS A 112 23.54 5.16 5.12
N TRP A 113 22.67 4.21 4.83
CA TRP A 113 21.40 4.06 5.51
C TRP A 113 21.49 3.08 6.67
N TYR A 114 20.72 3.31 7.71
CA TYR A 114 20.49 2.37 8.81
C TYR A 114 19.01 2.01 8.85
N SER A 115 18.65 0.75 8.68
CA SER A 115 17.24 0.36 8.68
C SER A 115 16.83 -0.42 9.93
N LEU A 116 15.59 -0.15 10.36
CA LEU A 116 14.83 -0.97 11.28
C LEU A 116 13.71 -1.64 10.48
N THR A 117 13.66 -2.97 10.52
CA THR A 117 12.80 -3.76 9.64
C THR A 117 11.93 -4.71 10.47
N ALA A 118 10.60 -4.60 10.32
CA ALA A 118 9.66 -5.51 10.96
C ALA A 118 9.93 -6.96 10.54
N ASP A 119 10.08 -7.86 11.52
CA ASP A 119 10.51 -9.24 11.27
C ASP A 119 9.38 -10.15 10.79
N TYR A 120 8.86 -9.83 9.58
CA TYR A 120 7.91 -10.67 8.83
C TYR A 120 7.93 -10.30 7.33
N ALA A 121 7.18 -11.04 6.50
CA ALA A 121 7.22 -10.96 5.04
C ALA A 121 7.19 -9.52 4.48
N PHE A 122 6.32 -8.65 5.02
CA PHE A 122 6.23 -7.25 4.62
C PHE A 122 7.56 -6.49 4.80
N GLY A 123 8.15 -6.55 6.01
CA GLY A 123 9.39 -5.84 6.30
C GLY A 123 10.57 -6.40 5.50
N HIS A 124 10.66 -7.74 5.37
CA HIS A 124 11.72 -8.39 4.60
C HIS A 124 11.66 -7.99 3.11
N ASP A 125 10.48 -7.89 2.51
CA ASP A 125 10.31 -7.44 1.13
C ASP A 125 10.73 -5.96 0.96
N LEU A 126 10.35 -5.09 1.89
CA LEU A 126 10.79 -3.68 1.91
C LEU A 126 12.31 -3.57 1.96
N LEU A 127 12.95 -4.31 2.88
CA LEU A 127 14.41 -4.31 3.01
C LEU A 127 15.08 -4.81 1.74
N LYS A 128 14.57 -5.89 1.14
CA LYS A 128 15.07 -6.44 -0.12
C LYS A 128 14.99 -5.41 -1.25
N ALA A 129 13.84 -4.75 -1.41
CA ALA A 129 13.67 -3.70 -2.41
C ALA A 129 14.57 -2.50 -2.15
N ALA A 130 14.71 -2.06 -0.89
CA ALA A 130 15.58 -0.96 -0.50
C ALA A 130 17.06 -1.26 -0.78
N LYS A 131 17.52 -2.49 -0.48
CA LYS A 131 18.89 -2.91 -0.80
C LYS A 131 19.16 -2.90 -2.30
N ARG A 132 18.22 -3.36 -3.13
CA ARG A 132 18.34 -3.28 -4.59
C ARG A 132 18.39 -1.83 -5.07
N PHE A 133 17.50 -0.99 -4.56
CA PHE A 133 17.46 0.43 -4.90
C PHE A 133 18.79 1.14 -4.57
N MET A 134 19.31 0.91 -3.36
CA MET A 134 20.59 1.49 -2.92
C MET A 134 21.76 1.02 -3.79
N ALA A 135 21.87 -0.28 -4.05
CA ALA A 135 22.94 -0.85 -4.89
C ALA A 135 22.90 -0.27 -6.32
N ALA A 136 21.70 -0.15 -6.91
CA ALA A 136 21.53 0.41 -8.25
C ALA A 136 21.86 1.92 -8.34
N ASN A 137 21.84 2.66 -7.22
CA ASN A 137 22.02 4.10 -7.17
C ASN A 137 23.27 4.56 -6.39
N GLY A 138 24.19 3.63 -6.09
CA GLY A 138 25.48 3.92 -5.49
C GLY A 138 25.44 4.33 -4.01
N GLY A 139 24.46 3.84 -3.29
CA GLY A 139 24.34 3.94 -1.83
C GLY A 139 24.61 2.59 -1.16
N GLU A 140 24.71 2.58 0.16
CA GLU A 140 24.93 1.37 0.96
C GLU A 140 24.17 1.41 2.29
N PHE A 141 24.02 0.25 2.94
CA PHE A 141 23.51 0.16 4.31
C PHE A 141 24.66 0.10 5.30
N ALA A 142 24.64 0.98 6.32
CA ALA A 142 25.52 0.88 7.48
C ALA A 142 25.17 -0.34 8.34
N ALA A 143 23.87 -0.59 8.51
CA ALA A 143 23.31 -1.78 9.13
C ALA A 143 21.82 -1.92 8.78
N ASP A 144 21.31 -3.13 8.96
CA ASP A 144 19.86 -3.42 9.02
C ASP A 144 19.57 -4.29 10.24
N GLU A 145 18.51 -3.94 10.97
CA GLU A 145 18.10 -4.63 12.21
C GLU A 145 16.69 -5.15 12.06
N LEU A 146 16.50 -6.45 12.29
CA LEU A 146 15.17 -7.03 12.40
C LEU A 146 14.55 -6.68 13.76
N VAL A 147 13.30 -6.24 13.73
CA VAL A 147 12.54 -5.82 14.90
C VAL A 147 11.35 -6.77 15.09
N PRO A 148 11.28 -7.51 16.20
CA PRO A 148 10.13 -8.37 16.49
C PRO A 148 8.80 -7.60 16.38
N THR A 149 7.76 -8.25 15.88
CA THR A 149 6.47 -7.60 15.58
C THR A 149 5.75 -7.03 16.79
N ASP A 150 6.06 -7.54 17.98
CA ASP A 150 5.55 -7.09 19.28
C ASP A 150 6.43 -6.07 20.00
N ALA A 151 7.55 -5.64 19.38
CA ALA A 151 8.47 -4.69 19.97
C ALA A 151 7.79 -3.33 20.23
N ALA A 152 7.84 -2.88 21.47
CA ALA A 152 7.36 -1.57 21.92
C ALA A 152 8.48 -0.64 22.39
N ASP A 153 9.63 -1.21 22.83
CA ASP A 153 10.81 -0.47 23.28
C ASP A 153 11.89 -0.49 22.19
N PHE A 154 12.32 0.69 21.77
CA PHE A 154 13.33 0.89 20.74
C PHE A 154 14.66 1.40 21.27
N SER A 155 14.84 1.54 22.59
CA SER A 155 16.02 2.15 23.24
C SER A 155 17.34 1.51 22.78
N ALA A 156 17.39 0.19 22.69
CA ALA A 156 18.60 -0.54 22.26
C ALA A 156 18.93 -0.23 20.77
N TYR A 157 17.93 -0.15 19.91
CA TYR A 157 18.10 0.20 18.51
C TYR A 157 18.57 1.67 18.35
N LEU A 158 18.01 2.60 19.12
CA LEU A 158 18.41 4.01 19.11
C LEU A 158 19.88 4.21 19.52
N LEU A 159 20.36 3.44 20.50
CA LEU A 159 21.79 3.43 20.87
C LEU A 159 22.67 2.92 19.73
N LYS A 160 22.26 1.88 19.02
CA LYS A 160 22.99 1.36 17.85
C LYS A 160 23.04 2.38 16.73
N ILE A 161 21.90 3.01 16.41
CA ILE A 161 21.81 4.08 15.39
C ILE A 161 22.77 5.22 15.72
N ARG A 162 22.77 5.69 16.99
CA ARG A 162 23.68 6.74 17.47
C ARG A 162 25.15 6.38 17.25
N ASN A 163 25.51 5.12 17.51
CA ASN A 163 26.89 4.64 17.33
C ASN A 163 27.28 4.47 15.87
N ALA A 164 26.33 4.05 15.01
CA ALA A 164 26.56 3.85 13.57
C ALA A 164 26.70 5.16 12.80
N LYS A 165 26.14 6.27 13.29
CA LYS A 165 26.16 7.59 12.64
C LYS A 165 25.77 7.55 11.17
N PRO A 166 24.58 7.07 10.82
CA PRO A 166 24.15 6.96 9.41
C PRO A 166 23.85 8.34 8.81
N ASP A 167 23.80 8.43 7.48
CA ASP A 167 23.29 9.60 6.78
C ASP A 167 21.75 9.68 6.83
N LEU A 168 21.07 8.51 6.91
CA LEU A 168 19.62 8.39 6.96
C LEU A 168 19.21 7.18 7.80
N VAL A 169 18.19 7.33 8.61
CA VAL A 169 17.51 6.21 9.29
C VAL A 169 16.27 5.84 8.50
N VAL A 170 16.13 4.56 8.18
CA VAL A 170 15.02 4.03 7.37
C VAL A 170 14.12 3.14 8.23
N SER A 171 12.83 3.46 8.27
CA SER A 171 11.81 2.67 8.93
C SER A 171 11.09 1.75 7.93
N ASN A 172 11.32 0.45 8.05
CA ASN A 172 10.56 -0.63 7.41
C ASN A 172 9.62 -1.29 8.45
N LEU A 173 9.14 -0.49 9.39
CA LEU A 173 8.24 -0.90 10.46
C LEU A 173 6.78 -0.82 10.00
N ALA A 174 5.84 -1.33 10.80
CA ALA A 174 4.42 -1.34 10.50
C ALA A 174 3.57 -0.94 11.70
N GLY A 175 2.43 -0.31 11.44
CA GLY A 175 1.42 0.00 12.44
C GLY A 175 1.96 0.70 13.69
N ALA A 176 1.69 0.16 14.88
CA ALA A 176 2.12 0.73 16.16
C ALA A 176 3.64 0.79 16.34
N GLN A 177 4.42 -0.06 15.63
CA GLN A 177 5.88 0.02 15.69
C GLN A 177 6.39 1.37 15.14
N ILE A 178 5.76 1.90 14.08
CA ILE A 178 6.14 3.21 13.51
C ILE A 178 5.96 4.31 14.55
N THR A 179 4.80 4.36 15.20
CA THR A 179 4.48 5.39 16.19
C THR A 179 5.36 5.29 17.44
N ASN A 180 5.59 4.08 17.93
CA ASN A 180 6.46 3.82 19.10
C ASN A 180 7.92 4.20 18.80
N PHE A 181 8.43 3.77 17.64
CA PHE A 181 9.78 4.13 17.19
C PHE A 181 9.94 5.64 17.05
N MET A 182 9.04 6.29 16.31
CA MET A 182 9.16 7.73 16.03
C MET A 182 9.08 8.57 17.30
N LYS A 183 8.19 8.23 18.25
CA LYS A 183 8.11 8.91 19.53
C LYS A 183 9.43 8.81 20.29
N GLN A 184 9.95 7.60 20.46
CA GLN A 184 11.22 7.36 21.17
C GLN A 184 12.41 7.98 20.41
N TYR A 185 12.41 7.94 19.08
CA TYR A 185 13.42 8.56 18.23
C TYR A 185 13.54 10.07 18.52
N MET A 186 12.41 10.76 18.57
CA MET A 186 12.37 12.20 18.85
C MET A 186 12.75 12.52 20.30
N GLU A 187 12.28 11.74 21.28
CA GLU A 187 12.65 11.87 22.69
C GLU A 187 14.16 11.65 22.90
N PHE A 188 14.76 10.75 22.13
CA PHE A 188 16.20 10.45 22.18
C PHE A 188 17.08 11.55 21.54
N GLY A 189 16.49 12.44 20.72
CA GLY A 189 17.14 13.59 20.14
C GLY A 189 18.22 13.24 19.11
N LEU A 190 18.06 12.16 18.33
CA LEU A 190 19.02 11.80 17.29
C LEU A 190 18.96 12.81 16.13
N PRO A 191 20.12 13.24 15.59
CA PRO A 191 20.18 14.32 14.59
C PRO A 191 20.01 13.84 13.15
N TYR A 192 19.78 12.53 12.93
CA TYR A 192 19.73 11.96 11.59
C TYR A 192 18.34 12.14 10.97
N PRO A 193 18.24 12.47 9.66
CA PRO A 193 16.96 12.48 8.99
C PRO A 193 16.35 11.06 8.95
N VAL A 194 15.02 11.01 8.87
CA VAL A 194 14.27 9.76 8.83
C VAL A 194 13.51 9.66 7.50
N ALA A 195 13.49 8.50 6.91
CA ALA A 195 12.54 8.11 5.89
C ALA A 195 11.91 6.75 6.24
N GLY A 196 10.78 6.44 5.65
CA GLY A 196 10.20 5.11 5.79
C GLY A 196 9.66 4.61 4.46
N PHE A 197 9.38 3.31 4.39
CA PHE A 197 8.82 2.70 3.19
C PHE A 197 7.46 2.05 3.42
N GLY A 198 7.04 1.83 4.65
CA GLY A 198 5.70 1.38 5.01
C GLY A 198 4.93 2.50 5.69
N PHE A 199 3.80 2.94 5.10
CA PHE A 199 3.06 4.07 5.65
C PHE A 199 1.58 4.03 5.24
N ASP A 200 0.73 4.32 6.22
CA ASP A 200 -0.70 4.52 6.05
C ASP A 200 -1.12 5.84 6.68
N THR A 201 -2.03 6.55 6.05
CA THR A 201 -2.55 7.82 6.55
C THR A 201 -3.14 7.71 7.96
N ALA A 202 -3.83 6.59 8.26
CA ALA A 202 -4.42 6.33 9.57
C ALA A 202 -3.35 6.24 10.69
N VAL A 203 -2.15 5.73 10.41
CA VAL A 203 -1.03 5.69 11.35
C VAL A 203 -0.58 7.10 11.72
N ALA A 204 -0.47 7.99 10.72
CA ALA A 204 -0.13 9.40 10.97
C ALA A 204 -1.18 10.10 11.84
N TRP A 205 -2.46 9.93 11.53
CA TRP A 205 -3.55 10.52 12.30
C TRP A 205 -3.58 10.00 13.74
N GLY A 206 -3.35 8.70 13.93
CA GLY A 206 -3.27 8.09 15.25
C GLY A 206 -2.10 8.59 16.08
N ALA A 207 -0.94 8.83 15.45
CA ALA A 207 0.22 9.41 16.11
C ALA A 207 0.02 10.88 16.50
N GLY A 208 -0.73 11.64 15.69
CA GLY A 208 -0.98 13.05 15.91
C GLY A 208 0.18 13.97 15.48
N LYS A 209 -0.07 15.28 15.56
CA LYS A 209 0.87 16.30 15.10
C LYS A 209 2.20 16.26 15.88
N GLY A 210 3.30 16.36 15.12
CA GLY A 210 4.64 16.43 15.69
C GLY A 210 5.21 15.11 16.19
N ASN A 211 4.49 13.99 16.03
CA ASN A 211 4.94 12.67 16.50
C ASN A 211 5.45 11.76 15.37
N VAL A 212 5.41 12.22 14.13
CA VAL A 212 6.05 11.57 12.98
C VAL A 212 6.78 12.64 12.19
N THR A 213 7.93 12.31 11.65
CA THR A 213 8.75 13.20 10.81
C THR A 213 9.28 12.43 9.60
N GLY A 214 9.93 13.14 8.67
CA GLY A 214 10.62 12.54 7.54
C GLY A 214 9.78 12.40 6.28
N ILE A 215 10.29 11.60 5.34
CA ILE A 215 9.72 11.36 4.01
C ILE A 215 9.14 9.93 3.98
N TRP A 216 7.88 9.80 3.53
CA TRP A 216 7.18 8.52 3.47
C TRP A 216 6.45 8.39 2.13
N PRO A 217 6.41 7.20 1.53
CA PRO A 217 5.61 6.95 0.34
C PRO A 217 4.15 6.75 0.69
N LEU A 218 3.26 7.07 -0.23
CA LEU A 218 1.83 6.88 -0.06
C LEU A 218 1.16 6.55 -1.40
N VAL A 219 0.27 5.58 -1.39
CA VAL A 219 -0.44 5.18 -2.60
C VAL A 219 -1.47 6.21 -3.03
N TRP A 220 -2.17 6.84 -2.09
CA TRP A 220 -3.18 7.87 -2.35
C TRP A 220 -3.45 8.69 -1.09
N ASP A 221 -3.87 9.94 -1.28
CA ASP A 221 -4.30 10.84 -0.19
C ASP A 221 -5.43 11.78 -0.64
N SER A 222 -6.22 12.23 0.30
CA SER A 222 -7.32 13.17 0.09
C SER A 222 -6.91 14.53 -0.48
N GLN A 223 -5.61 14.87 -0.45
CA GLN A 223 -5.05 16.08 -1.06
C GLN A 223 -4.87 15.97 -2.57
N VAL A 224 -5.06 14.79 -3.19
CA VAL A 224 -4.97 14.61 -4.65
C VAL A 224 -5.98 15.50 -5.37
N LYS A 225 -5.53 16.19 -6.44
CA LYS A 225 -6.29 17.29 -7.08
C LYS A 225 -7.11 16.87 -8.31
N SER A 226 -7.17 15.57 -8.67
CA SER A 226 -8.07 15.15 -9.74
C SER A 226 -9.54 15.41 -9.37
N ALA A 227 -10.38 15.72 -10.36
CA ALA A 227 -11.80 16.02 -10.11
C ALA A 227 -12.54 14.86 -9.42
N SER A 228 -12.22 13.63 -9.79
CA SER A 228 -12.80 12.43 -9.17
C SER A 228 -12.34 12.24 -7.72
N ALA A 229 -11.05 12.51 -7.41
CA ALA A 229 -10.54 12.46 -6.04
C ALA A 229 -11.22 13.50 -5.13
N GLN A 230 -11.37 14.72 -5.61
CA GLN A 230 -12.03 15.79 -4.85
C GLN A 230 -13.50 15.45 -4.57
N LYS A 231 -14.24 14.97 -5.58
CA LYS A 231 -15.63 14.53 -5.43
C LYS A 231 -15.77 13.38 -4.42
N PHE A 232 -14.87 12.39 -4.47
CA PHE A 232 -14.86 11.30 -3.51
C PHE A 232 -14.56 11.81 -2.10
N THR A 233 -13.52 12.62 -1.94
CA THR A 233 -13.13 13.21 -0.64
C THR A 233 -14.25 14.01 -0.01
N GLU A 234 -14.91 14.88 -0.78
CA GLU A 234 -16.03 15.67 -0.31
C GLU A 234 -17.21 14.79 0.15
N ALA A 235 -17.62 13.83 -0.68
CA ALA A 235 -18.72 12.93 -0.38
C ALA A 235 -18.44 12.06 0.85
N PHE A 236 -17.21 11.53 0.96
CA PHE A 236 -16.77 10.73 2.08
C PHE A 236 -16.71 11.54 3.38
N THR A 237 -16.11 12.74 3.32
CA THR A 237 -15.99 13.63 4.48
C THR A 237 -17.36 14.07 4.98
N LYS A 238 -18.28 14.38 4.07
CA LYS A 238 -19.68 14.74 4.42
C LYS A 238 -20.37 13.59 5.16
N LYS A 239 -20.10 12.34 4.75
CA LYS A 239 -20.76 11.16 5.34
C LYS A 239 -20.14 10.72 6.66
N TYR A 240 -18.81 10.77 6.79
CA TYR A 240 -18.08 10.16 7.91
C TYR A 240 -17.42 11.17 8.85
N GLY A 241 -17.47 12.49 8.55
CA GLY A 241 -16.89 13.55 9.39
C GLY A 241 -15.35 13.60 9.40
N LYS A 242 -14.69 12.83 8.52
CA LYS A 242 -13.23 12.80 8.33
C LYS A 242 -12.92 12.57 6.85
N PRO A 243 -11.74 13.00 6.33
CA PRO A 243 -11.33 12.65 4.98
C PRO A 243 -11.09 11.14 4.85
N PRO A 244 -11.15 10.58 3.62
CA PRO A 244 -10.78 9.18 3.38
C PRO A 244 -9.27 8.98 3.54
N GLU A 245 -8.89 7.87 4.16
CA GLU A 245 -7.52 7.37 4.14
C GLU A 245 -7.27 6.50 2.89
N ASN A 246 -6.01 6.08 2.69
CA ASN A 246 -5.60 5.29 1.53
C ASN A 246 -6.33 3.94 1.40
N GLN A 247 -6.65 3.23 2.50
CA GLN A 247 -7.43 1.99 2.44
C GLN A 247 -8.88 2.23 2.02
N ALA A 248 -9.51 3.30 2.53
CA ALA A 248 -10.87 3.66 2.10
C ALA A 248 -10.94 3.98 0.59
N TRP A 249 -9.88 4.62 0.05
CA TRP A 249 -9.72 4.79 -1.39
C TRP A 249 -9.56 3.43 -2.10
N GLY A 250 -8.70 2.54 -1.60
CA GLY A 250 -8.44 1.22 -2.20
C GLY A 250 -9.70 0.36 -2.28
N ASP A 251 -10.49 0.30 -1.20
CA ASP A 251 -11.76 -0.44 -1.15
C ASP A 251 -12.81 0.14 -2.11
N TYR A 252 -12.91 1.48 -2.14
CA TYR A 252 -13.79 2.16 -3.07
C TYR A 252 -13.42 1.91 -4.52
N MET A 253 -12.12 2.01 -4.87
CA MET A 253 -11.64 1.76 -6.23
C MET A 253 -11.86 0.31 -6.64
N SER A 254 -11.52 -0.66 -5.80
CA SER A 254 -11.72 -2.08 -6.08
C SER A 254 -13.19 -2.41 -6.32
N THR A 255 -14.07 -1.83 -5.51
CA THR A 255 -15.53 -1.97 -5.70
C THR A 255 -15.97 -1.40 -7.05
N LYS A 256 -15.46 -0.24 -7.45
CA LYS A 256 -15.76 0.36 -8.76
C LYS A 256 -15.22 -0.48 -9.90
N HIS A 257 -13.98 -0.93 -9.83
CA HIS A 257 -13.33 -1.72 -10.89
C HIS A 257 -14.10 -3.02 -11.15
N VAL A 258 -14.39 -3.79 -10.10
CA VAL A 258 -15.11 -5.07 -10.27
C VAL A 258 -16.54 -4.85 -10.77
N THR A 259 -17.24 -3.84 -10.28
CA THR A 259 -18.63 -3.58 -10.69
C THR A 259 -18.72 -2.98 -12.09
N GLN A 260 -17.74 -2.17 -12.49
CA GLN A 260 -17.61 -1.67 -13.86
C GLN A 260 -17.39 -2.86 -14.82
N ALA A 261 -16.44 -3.74 -14.53
CA ALA A 261 -16.18 -4.93 -15.34
C ALA A 261 -17.43 -5.84 -15.45
N MET A 262 -18.15 -6.06 -14.35
CA MET A 262 -19.40 -6.81 -14.35
C MET A 262 -20.46 -6.19 -15.26
N ASN A 263 -20.62 -4.86 -15.23
CA ASN A 263 -21.57 -4.14 -16.07
C ASN A 263 -21.20 -4.17 -17.55
N GLU A 264 -19.92 -4.01 -17.89
CA GLU A 264 -19.40 -4.06 -19.27
C GLU A 264 -19.57 -5.45 -19.89
N LEU A 265 -19.23 -6.49 -19.11
CA LEU A 265 -19.31 -7.89 -19.56
C LEU A 265 -20.71 -8.49 -19.45
N LYS A 266 -21.65 -7.82 -18.77
CA LYS A 266 -22.96 -8.39 -18.39
C LYS A 266 -22.82 -9.75 -17.68
N SER A 267 -21.81 -9.89 -16.82
CA SER A 267 -21.44 -11.15 -16.16
C SER A 267 -20.85 -10.92 -14.79
N THR A 268 -21.10 -11.84 -13.85
CA THR A 268 -20.42 -11.95 -12.54
C THR A 268 -19.42 -13.11 -12.52
N ASP A 269 -19.13 -13.72 -13.67
CA ASP A 269 -18.16 -14.80 -13.80
C ASP A 269 -16.75 -14.28 -13.57
N SER A 270 -16.11 -14.79 -12.51
CA SER A 270 -14.79 -14.34 -12.08
C SER A 270 -13.70 -14.54 -13.15
N THR A 271 -13.78 -15.63 -13.93
CA THR A 271 -12.80 -15.92 -14.98
C THR A 271 -12.92 -14.90 -16.12
N LYS A 272 -14.15 -14.60 -16.56
CA LYS A 272 -14.38 -13.58 -17.59
C LYS A 272 -13.93 -12.20 -17.15
N ILE A 273 -14.16 -11.87 -15.87
CA ILE A 273 -13.72 -10.59 -15.31
C ILE A 273 -12.18 -10.53 -15.25
N ALA A 274 -11.53 -11.61 -14.76
CA ALA A 274 -10.07 -11.69 -14.76
C ALA A 274 -9.49 -11.50 -16.17
N GLU A 275 -10.00 -12.20 -17.18
CA GLU A 275 -9.59 -12.05 -18.58
C GLU A 275 -9.78 -10.63 -19.14
N HIS A 276 -10.84 -9.94 -18.72
CA HIS A 276 -11.09 -8.56 -19.12
C HIS A 276 -10.05 -7.60 -18.50
N LEU A 277 -9.75 -7.76 -17.22
CA LEU A 277 -8.74 -6.97 -16.53
C LEU A 277 -7.34 -7.22 -17.08
N GLU A 278 -6.99 -8.48 -17.37
CA GLU A 278 -5.72 -8.91 -17.99
C GLU A 278 -5.49 -8.30 -19.38
N LYS A 279 -6.56 -7.94 -20.10
CA LYS A 279 -6.48 -7.26 -21.41
C LYS A 279 -6.13 -5.77 -21.30
N GLY A 280 -5.90 -5.26 -20.11
CA GLY A 280 -5.48 -3.88 -19.89
C GLY A 280 -6.63 -2.88 -19.86
N ALA A 281 -7.80 -3.28 -19.36
CA ALA A 281 -8.89 -2.35 -19.08
C ALA A 281 -8.39 -1.19 -18.22
N LYS A 282 -8.71 0.04 -18.63
CA LYS A 282 -8.27 1.26 -17.96
C LYS A 282 -9.34 1.77 -16.99
N PHE A 283 -8.89 2.34 -15.90
CA PHE A 283 -9.75 2.86 -14.85
C PHE A 283 -9.31 4.25 -14.41
N ASP A 284 -10.28 5.12 -14.13
CA ASP A 284 -10.04 6.33 -13.34
C ASP A 284 -9.71 5.90 -11.89
N VAL A 285 -8.45 6.00 -11.52
CA VAL A 285 -7.93 5.66 -10.20
C VAL A 285 -7.83 6.88 -9.28
N MET A 286 -8.56 7.96 -9.61
CA MET A 286 -8.56 9.22 -8.86
C MET A 286 -7.17 9.84 -8.70
N LYS A 287 -6.36 9.75 -9.76
CA LYS A 287 -5.00 10.31 -9.85
C LYS A 287 -4.88 11.16 -11.12
N SER A 288 -3.67 11.55 -11.49
CA SER A 288 -3.49 12.37 -12.70
C SER A 288 -3.63 11.57 -14.00
N ARG A 289 -3.42 10.25 -13.93
CA ARG A 289 -3.52 9.31 -15.05
C ARG A 289 -4.41 8.13 -14.69
N GLU A 290 -5.00 7.50 -15.70
CA GLU A 290 -5.68 6.22 -15.56
C GLU A 290 -4.71 5.11 -15.15
N GLY A 291 -5.20 4.16 -14.38
CA GLY A 291 -4.51 2.91 -14.04
C GLY A 291 -5.04 1.72 -14.83
N TYR A 292 -4.28 0.64 -14.81
CA TYR A 292 -4.65 -0.66 -15.39
C TYR A 292 -3.98 -1.80 -14.62
N TYR A 293 -4.59 -2.99 -14.61
CA TYR A 293 -3.95 -4.16 -14.02
C TYR A 293 -3.00 -4.80 -15.03
N ARG A 294 -1.74 -5.07 -14.60
CA ARG A 294 -0.79 -5.84 -15.41
C ARG A 294 -1.27 -7.28 -15.58
N ASN A 295 -1.02 -7.85 -16.75
CA ASN A 295 -1.51 -9.18 -17.10
C ASN A 295 -0.70 -10.35 -16.51
N TRP A 296 0.44 -10.11 -15.88
CA TRP A 296 1.32 -11.18 -15.42
C TRP A 296 1.43 -11.30 -13.89
N ASP A 297 1.12 -10.24 -13.14
CA ASP A 297 1.14 -10.23 -11.66
C ASP A 297 -0.10 -9.54 -11.07
N HIS A 298 -1.00 -9.08 -11.90
CA HIS A 298 -2.24 -8.38 -11.55
C HIS A 298 -2.05 -7.14 -10.65
N GLN A 299 -0.85 -6.53 -10.67
CA GLN A 299 -0.60 -5.27 -9.99
C GLN A 299 -1.30 -4.13 -10.73
N LEU A 300 -2.07 -3.30 -10.02
CA LEU A 300 -2.59 -2.04 -10.54
C LEU A 300 -1.43 -1.10 -10.82
N MET A 301 -1.21 -0.78 -12.09
CA MET A 301 -0.23 0.20 -12.52
C MET A 301 -0.80 1.59 -12.31
N GLN A 302 -0.16 2.35 -11.46
CA GLN A 302 -0.66 3.61 -10.95
C GLN A 302 0.48 4.51 -10.48
N GLU A 303 0.21 5.80 -10.36
CA GLU A 303 1.11 6.75 -9.71
C GLU A 303 1.14 6.52 -8.20
N MET A 304 2.28 6.83 -7.59
CA MET A 304 2.48 6.92 -6.16
C MET A 304 2.77 8.37 -5.76
N TYR A 305 2.81 8.64 -4.48
CA TYR A 305 3.18 9.93 -3.91
C TYR A 305 4.23 9.74 -2.82
N THR A 306 4.88 10.83 -2.42
CA THR A 306 5.57 10.90 -1.15
C THR A 306 4.96 12.01 -0.30
N VAL A 307 5.05 11.86 1.00
CA VAL A 307 4.60 12.85 1.97
C VAL A 307 5.78 13.35 2.79
N GLN A 308 5.79 14.64 3.08
CA GLN A 308 6.72 15.28 4.00
C GLN A 308 5.92 15.82 5.18
N PHE A 309 6.24 15.36 6.38
CA PHE A 309 5.55 15.81 7.59
C PHE A 309 5.82 17.29 7.87
N LYS A 310 4.76 18.01 8.24
CA LYS A 310 4.81 19.41 8.63
C LYS A 310 5.37 19.55 10.05
N PRO A 311 6.13 20.61 10.36
CA PRO A 311 6.43 20.98 11.73
C PRO A 311 5.13 21.14 12.55
N ALA A 312 5.14 20.78 13.82
CA ALA A 312 3.94 20.77 14.66
C ALA A 312 3.22 22.13 14.73
N ASN A 313 3.98 23.24 14.68
CA ASN A 313 3.43 24.59 14.69
C ASN A 313 2.76 25.02 13.38
N GLU A 314 2.98 24.30 12.28
CA GLU A 314 2.37 24.54 10.97
C GLU A 314 1.09 23.69 10.75
N VAL A 315 0.87 22.68 11.58
CA VAL A 315 -0.32 21.82 11.51
C VAL A 315 -1.52 22.55 12.07
N LYS A 316 -2.47 22.91 11.19
CA LYS A 316 -3.73 23.60 11.52
C LYS A 316 -4.90 22.65 11.67
N ASP A 317 -4.92 21.57 10.91
CA ASP A 317 -5.94 20.53 10.95
C ASP A 317 -5.32 19.18 11.33
N LYS A 318 -5.97 18.45 12.22
CA LYS A 318 -5.53 17.13 12.68
C LYS A 318 -5.45 16.06 11.58
N TRP A 319 -6.07 16.33 10.43
CA TRP A 319 -6.04 15.46 9.26
C TRP A 319 -4.98 15.86 8.22
N GLU A 320 -4.43 17.08 8.32
CA GLU A 320 -3.45 17.63 7.37
C GLU A 320 -2.04 17.69 7.95
N LEU A 321 -1.51 16.54 8.38
CA LEU A 321 -0.24 16.43 9.09
C LEU A 321 1.00 16.56 8.18
N PHE A 322 0.81 16.45 6.87
CA PHE A 322 1.90 16.42 5.88
C PHE A 322 1.50 17.16 4.59
N THR A 323 2.49 17.41 3.75
CA THR A 323 2.32 17.87 2.36
C THR A 323 2.52 16.71 1.41
N LEU A 324 1.67 16.64 0.38
CA LEU A 324 1.76 15.63 -0.69
C LEU A 324 2.70 16.12 -1.79
N SER A 325 3.60 15.24 -2.26
CA SER A 325 4.47 15.51 -3.41
C SER A 325 3.68 15.48 -4.73
N PRO A 326 4.29 15.97 -5.84
CA PRO A 326 3.86 15.58 -7.17
C PRO A 326 3.88 14.06 -7.34
N PRO A 327 3.09 13.49 -8.27
CA PRO A 327 3.04 12.05 -8.50
C PRO A 327 4.39 11.48 -8.97
N VAL A 328 4.63 10.23 -8.59
CA VAL A 328 5.79 9.43 -9.01
C VAL A 328 5.27 8.15 -9.67
N PRO A 329 5.75 7.77 -10.86
CA PRO A 329 6.70 8.49 -11.72
C PRO A 329 6.08 9.75 -12.33
N ALA A 330 6.93 10.64 -12.82
CA ALA A 330 6.46 11.86 -13.49
C ALA A 330 5.59 11.54 -14.71
N ALA A 331 4.74 12.49 -15.12
CA ALA A 331 3.72 12.28 -16.17
C ALA A 331 4.29 11.80 -17.52
N ASN A 332 5.54 12.16 -17.85
CA ASN A 332 6.24 11.74 -19.06
C ASN A 332 6.97 10.40 -18.94
N GLN A 333 6.92 9.75 -17.78
CA GLN A 333 7.54 8.44 -17.55
C GLN A 333 6.48 7.32 -17.55
N SER A 334 6.90 6.10 -17.89
CA SER A 334 6.04 4.92 -17.74
C SER A 334 5.73 4.63 -16.27
N LEU A 335 4.53 4.14 -15.97
CA LEU A 335 4.17 3.64 -14.64
C LEU A 335 5.04 2.44 -14.21
N GLU A 336 5.63 1.73 -15.17
CA GLU A 336 6.52 0.59 -14.92
C GLU A 336 7.84 0.98 -14.20
N VAL A 337 8.23 2.26 -14.24
CA VAL A 337 9.50 2.75 -13.65
C VAL A 337 9.60 2.47 -12.15
N ILE A 338 8.47 2.46 -11.44
CA ILE A 338 8.44 2.21 -10.00
C ILE A 338 7.98 0.79 -9.64
N ALA A 339 7.54 0.02 -10.62
CA ALA A 339 7.01 -1.31 -10.37
C ALA A 339 8.10 -2.40 -10.36
N PRO A 340 7.89 -3.52 -9.65
CA PRO A 340 8.79 -4.65 -9.76
C PRO A 340 8.81 -5.21 -11.18
N THR A 341 9.98 -5.62 -11.64
CA THR A 341 10.15 -6.31 -12.92
C THR A 341 9.78 -7.79 -12.81
N ARG A 342 9.69 -8.50 -13.95
CA ARG A 342 9.53 -9.96 -13.93
C ARG A 342 10.71 -10.70 -13.29
N GLU A 343 11.90 -10.11 -13.34
CA GLU A 343 13.10 -10.66 -12.68
C GLU A 343 13.04 -10.48 -11.16
N ASP A 344 12.42 -9.37 -10.72
CA ASP A 344 12.22 -9.10 -9.30
C ASP A 344 11.15 -10.01 -8.67
N ASN A 345 10.05 -10.21 -9.38
CA ASN A 345 8.89 -10.99 -8.97
C ASN A 345 8.66 -12.16 -9.92
N ASN A 346 9.11 -13.33 -9.52
CA ASN A 346 8.98 -14.55 -10.31
C ASN A 346 7.55 -15.12 -10.20
N CYS A 347 6.59 -14.42 -10.83
CA CYS A 347 5.20 -14.91 -10.93
C CYS A 347 5.07 -15.88 -12.10
N THR A 348 4.62 -17.08 -11.80
CA THR A 348 4.09 -18.03 -12.79
C THR A 348 2.61 -18.19 -12.51
N MET A 349 1.78 -17.42 -13.24
CA MET A 349 0.34 -17.40 -13.03
C MET A 349 -0.24 -18.81 -13.21
N PRO A 350 -0.89 -19.39 -12.20
CA PRO A 350 -1.54 -20.69 -12.36
C PRO A 350 -2.73 -20.58 -13.32
N ALA A 351 -2.96 -21.66 -14.09
CA ALA A 351 -4.03 -21.73 -15.08
C ALA A 351 -5.45 -21.64 -14.46
#